data_97bb485a5fc281b7eb498b790308e1cf
#
_entry.id   97bb485a5fc281b7eb498b790308e1cf
#
_cell.length_a   1.000
_cell.length_b   1.000
_cell.length_c   1.000
_cell.angle_alpha   90.00
_cell.angle_beta   90.00
_cell.angle_gamma   90.00
#
_symmetry.space_group_name_H-M   'P 1'
#
loop_
_entity.id
_entity.type
_entity.pdbx_description
1 polymer ?
#
loop_
_entity_poly.entity_id
_entity_poly.type
_entity_poly.pdbx_seq_one_letter_code
_entity_poly.pdbx_strand_id
1 'polypeptide(L)'
;KTNRVLAETFYEEMKKIPTPVYTEDEIAFAAEISKEAGFENHGEYFTGLEPLEDQPVPLAIGTDVSDVSHTVPTIMLSAAAMCKGTPLHHWATTAQVGMSIGQKGMFYAAECMAEGAWQLVTKPEILNAAWDEFRKTE
;
A
#
# COMPACT_ATOMS: atom_id res chain seq x y z
N LYS A 1 -16.17 -1.31 1.78
CA LYS A 1 -16.50 -1.52 0.36
C LYS A 1 -15.26 -1.29 -0.51
N THR A 2 -15.07 -2.10 -1.53
CA THR A 2 -14.03 -1.90 -2.56
C THR A 2 -14.62 -1.15 -3.75
N ASN A 3 -13.76 -0.42 -4.48
CA ASN A 3 -14.12 0.22 -5.75
C ASN A 3 -13.11 -0.24 -6.81
N ARG A 4 -13.56 -1.05 -7.76
CA ARG A 4 -12.71 -1.68 -8.76
C ARG A 4 -12.16 -0.66 -9.75
N VAL A 5 -12.95 0.32 -10.14
CA VAL A 5 -12.52 1.40 -11.05
C VAL A 5 -11.34 2.17 -10.44
N LEU A 6 -11.41 2.52 -9.16
CA LEU A 6 -10.31 3.17 -8.46
C LEU A 6 -9.11 2.24 -8.34
N ALA A 7 -9.33 0.97 -7.96
CA ALA A 7 -8.24 0.01 -7.79
C ALA A 7 -7.45 -0.17 -9.09
N GLU A 8 -8.11 -0.35 -10.22
CA GLU A 8 -7.47 -0.47 -11.53
C GLU A 8 -6.75 0.82 -11.94
N THR A 9 -7.37 1.98 -11.72
CA THR A 9 -6.76 3.27 -12.05
C THR A 9 -5.44 3.47 -11.28
N PHE A 10 -5.47 3.29 -9.96
CA PHE A 10 -4.27 3.47 -9.15
C PHE A 10 -3.21 2.40 -9.46
N TYR A 11 -3.61 1.16 -9.70
CA TYR A 11 -2.70 0.08 -10.06
C TYR A 11 -1.95 0.36 -11.36
N GLU A 12 -2.62 0.89 -12.39
CA GLU A 12 -1.97 1.29 -13.64
C GLU A 12 -0.94 2.41 -13.46
N GLU A 13 -1.17 3.33 -12.53
CA GLU A 13 -0.18 4.36 -12.19
C GLU A 13 0.97 3.75 -11.37
N MET A 14 0.68 2.89 -10.39
CA MET A 14 1.72 2.20 -9.61
C MET A 14 2.69 1.41 -10.47
N LYS A 15 2.25 0.83 -11.58
CA LYS A 15 3.14 0.13 -12.53
C LYS A 15 4.20 1.02 -13.18
N LYS A 16 3.96 2.32 -13.23
CA LYS A 16 4.87 3.31 -13.86
C LYS A 16 5.92 3.84 -12.89
N ILE A 17 5.66 3.70 -11.58
CA ILE A 17 6.49 4.25 -10.52
C ILE A 17 7.51 3.19 -10.07
N PRO A 18 8.81 3.49 -10.11
CA PRO A 18 9.83 2.55 -9.64
C PRO A 18 9.64 2.21 -8.15
N THR A 19 9.64 0.93 -7.83
CA THR A 19 9.59 0.50 -6.42
C THR A 19 10.87 0.87 -5.69
N PRO A 20 10.82 1.11 -4.37
CA PRO A 20 11.99 1.47 -3.58
C PRO A 20 13.12 0.43 -3.69
N VAL A 21 14.35 0.91 -3.78
CA VAL A 21 15.57 0.10 -3.70
C VAL A 21 16.21 0.31 -2.34
N TYR A 22 16.54 -0.79 -1.68
CA TYR A 22 17.16 -0.77 -0.35
C TYR A 22 18.66 -1.00 -0.44
N THR A 23 19.40 -0.30 0.40
CA THR A 23 20.87 -0.44 0.51
C THR A 23 21.24 -1.69 1.29
N GLU A 24 22.50 -2.12 1.20
CA GLU A 24 23.03 -3.22 2.00
C GLU A 24 22.89 -2.95 3.51
N ASP A 25 23.12 -1.72 3.95
CA ASP A 25 22.98 -1.33 5.35
C ASP A 25 21.52 -1.41 5.82
N GLU A 26 20.55 -1.03 4.99
CA GLU A 26 19.13 -1.16 5.29
C GLU A 26 18.71 -2.62 5.40
N ILE A 27 19.21 -3.46 4.51
CA ILE A 27 18.95 -4.91 4.52
C ILE A 27 19.57 -5.53 5.78
N ALA A 28 20.80 -5.17 6.11
CA ALA A 28 21.49 -5.66 7.32
C ALA A 28 20.76 -5.23 8.59
N PHE A 29 20.34 -3.96 8.67
CA PHE A 29 19.55 -3.45 9.79
C PHE A 29 18.23 -4.21 9.97
N ALA A 30 17.48 -4.42 8.89
CA ALA A 30 16.22 -5.15 8.95
C ALA A 30 16.42 -6.63 9.35
N ALA A 31 17.50 -7.25 8.88
CA ALA A 31 17.87 -8.62 9.27
C ALA A 31 18.19 -8.71 10.77
N GLU A 32 18.93 -7.74 11.32
CA GLU A 32 19.23 -7.69 12.75
C GLU A 32 17.97 -7.48 13.60
N ILE A 33 17.11 -6.54 13.21
CA ILE A 33 15.82 -6.30 13.87
C ILE A 33 14.93 -7.56 13.84
N SER A 34 14.86 -8.24 12.69
CA SER A 34 14.08 -9.46 12.54
C SER A 34 14.60 -10.57 13.44
N LYS A 35 15.91 -10.72 13.52
CA LYS A 35 16.58 -11.71 14.38
C LYS A 35 16.31 -11.43 15.86
N GLU A 36 16.50 -10.19 16.31
CA GLU A 36 16.26 -9.80 17.71
C GLU A 36 14.77 -9.92 18.09
N ALA A 37 13.87 -9.71 17.14
CA ALA A 37 12.44 -9.87 17.32
C ALA A 37 11.94 -11.33 17.18
N GLY A 38 12.80 -12.26 16.78
CA GLY A 38 12.48 -13.68 16.65
C GLY A 38 11.68 -14.03 15.39
N PHE A 39 11.82 -13.26 14.31
CA PHE A 39 11.17 -13.53 13.02
C PHE A 39 12.06 -14.37 12.11
N GLU A 40 11.42 -15.23 11.29
CA GLU A 40 12.13 -16.09 10.36
C GLU A 40 12.67 -15.37 9.12
N ASN A 41 12.08 -14.22 8.75
CA ASN A 41 12.50 -13.44 7.59
C ASN A 41 13.67 -12.52 7.94
N HIS A 42 14.83 -12.86 7.38
CA HIS A 42 16.09 -12.17 7.68
C HIS A 42 16.34 -10.98 6.74
N GLY A 43 15.48 -9.95 6.81
CA GLY A 43 15.69 -8.72 6.06
C GLY A 43 15.24 -8.75 4.61
N GLU A 44 14.42 -9.73 4.20
CA GLU A 44 13.80 -9.72 2.87
C GLU A 44 12.80 -8.57 2.74
N TYR A 45 12.80 -7.94 1.57
CA TYR A 45 11.86 -6.89 1.22
C TYR A 45 10.92 -7.32 0.09
N PHE A 46 9.77 -6.65 0.03
CA PHE A 46 8.95 -6.70 -1.16
C PHE A 46 9.68 -5.96 -2.30
N THR A 47 9.88 -6.66 -3.40
CA THR A 47 10.52 -6.12 -4.60
C THR A 47 9.53 -6.19 -5.75
N GLY A 48 9.03 -5.04 -6.17
CA GLY A 48 8.05 -4.97 -7.24
C GLY A 48 6.63 -4.75 -6.74
N LEU A 49 5.69 -4.73 -7.67
CA LEU A 49 4.28 -4.54 -7.43
C LEU A 49 3.56 -5.90 -7.45
N GLU A 50 2.84 -6.20 -6.38
CA GLU A 50 1.99 -7.38 -6.32
C GLU A 50 0.83 -7.27 -7.33
N PRO A 51 0.39 -8.37 -7.95
CA PRO A 51 -0.74 -8.35 -8.86
C PRO A 51 -2.01 -7.82 -8.19
N LEU A 52 -2.82 -7.08 -8.98
CA LEU A 52 -4.13 -6.69 -8.52
C LEU A 52 -5.06 -7.91 -8.50
N GLU A 53 -5.58 -8.23 -7.34
CA GLU A 53 -6.49 -9.37 -7.16
C GLU A 53 -7.81 -9.16 -7.94
N ASP A 54 -8.31 -10.22 -8.55
CA ASP A 54 -9.56 -10.19 -9.30
C ASP A 54 -10.79 -10.02 -8.39
N GLN A 55 -10.68 -10.51 -7.17
CA GLN A 55 -11.73 -10.42 -6.15
C GLN A 55 -11.18 -9.73 -4.89
N PRO A 56 -12.04 -9.01 -4.18
CA PRO A 56 -11.65 -8.43 -2.90
C PRO A 56 -11.17 -9.49 -1.92
N VAL A 57 -9.98 -9.29 -1.36
CA VAL A 57 -9.45 -10.15 -0.30
C VAL A 57 -9.94 -9.62 1.05
N PRO A 58 -10.72 -10.41 1.80
CA PRO A 58 -11.15 -10.00 3.13
C PRO A 58 -9.95 -9.81 4.06
N LEU A 59 -9.81 -8.63 4.64
CA LEU A 59 -8.81 -8.35 5.66
C LEU A 59 -9.47 -8.47 7.05
N ALA A 60 -8.88 -9.28 7.93
CA ALA A 60 -9.34 -9.44 9.31
C ALA A 60 -8.80 -8.33 10.22
N ILE A 61 -8.91 -7.08 9.77
CA ILE A 61 -8.47 -5.88 10.51
C ILE A 61 -9.60 -4.86 10.55
N GLY A 62 -9.73 -4.16 11.67
CA GLY A 62 -10.61 -3.00 11.79
C GLY A 62 -9.91 -1.73 11.31
N THR A 63 -10.63 -0.89 10.58
CA THR A 63 -10.14 0.42 10.14
C THR A 63 -11.31 1.38 9.90
N ASP A 64 -11.14 2.65 10.24
CA ASP A 64 -12.14 3.71 10.00
C ASP A 64 -12.37 3.96 8.50
N VAL A 65 -11.46 3.49 7.64
CA VAL A 65 -11.64 3.54 6.18
C VAL A 65 -12.86 2.74 5.74
N SER A 66 -13.31 1.76 6.52
CA SER A 66 -14.55 1.04 6.23
C SER A 66 -15.75 1.97 6.23
N ASP A 67 -15.87 2.88 7.19
CA ASP A 67 -16.97 3.86 7.28
C ASP A 67 -16.92 4.84 6.10
N VAL A 68 -15.72 5.33 5.75
CA VAL A 68 -15.53 6.19 4.57
C VAL A 68 -15.98 5.48 3.31
N SER A 69 -15.63 4.19 3.14
CA SER A 69 -15.98 3.39 1.96
C SER A 69 -17.48 3.13 1.80
N HIS A 70 -18.28 3.36 2.84
CA HIS A 70 -19.74 3.30 2.78
C HIS A 70 -20.40 4.64 2.41
N THR A 71 -19.61 5.71 2.31
CA THR A 71 -20.12 7.05 1.98
C THR A 71 -19.62 7.59 0.65
N VAL A 72 -18.43 7.19 0.23
CA VAL A 72 -17.80 7.61 -1.03
C VAL A 72 -17.00 6.49 -1.67
N PRO A 73 -16.77 6.53 -3.00
CA PRO A 73 -15.82 5.62 -3.66
C PRO A 73 -14.45 5.74 -3.00
N THR A 74 -13.92 4.62 -2.54
CA THR A 74 -12.70 4.61 -1.73
C THR A 74 -11.71 3.57 -2.24
N ILE A 75 -10.43 3.92 -2.23
CA ILE A 75 -9.30 3.02 -2.45
C ILE A 75 -8.35 3.08 -1.25
N MET A 76 -7.77 1.96 -0.92
CA MET A 76 -6.69 1.83 0.03
C MET A 76 -5.52 1.14 -0.67
N LEU A 77 -4.37 1.78 -0.72
CA LEU A 77 -3.16 1.16 -1.23
C LEU A 77 -2.19 0.86 -0.09
N SER A 78 -1.40 -0.18 -0.27
CA SER A 78 -0.35 -0.56 0.66
C SER A 78 1.02 -0.38 0.01
N ALA A 79 1.97 0.15 0.77
CA ALA A 79 3.36 0.27 0.37
C ALA A 79 4.25 -0.40 1.42
N ALA A 80 5.30 -1.06 0.97
CA ALA A 80 6.26 -1.69 1.87
C ALA A 80 7.08 -0.63 2.62
N ALA A 81 6.93 -0.57 3.93
CA ALA A 81 7.67 0.33 4.82
C ALA A 81 8.53 -0.45 5.84
N MET A 82 8.57 -1.77 5.72
CA MET A 82 9.31 -2.70 6.58
C MET A 82 9.59 -4.00 5.82
N CYS A 83 10.50 -4.82 6.31
CA CYS A 83 10.78 -6.12 5.70
C CYS A 83 9.63 -7.11 5.87
N LYS A 84 9.60 -8.12 5.02
CA LYS A 84 8.60 -9.19 5.05
C LYS A 84 8.55 -9.88 6.41
N GLY A 85 7.34 -10.23 6.82
CA GLY A 85 7.14 -10.97 8.07
C GLY A 85 7.20 -10.12 9.33
N THR A 86 7.49 -8.81 9.24
CA THR A 86 7.39 -7.91 10.40
C THR A 86 5.92 -7.74 10.79
N PRO A 87 5.48 -8.16 11.99
CA PRO A 87 4.09 -8.04 12.39
C PRO A 87 3.73 -6.58 12.66
N LEU A 88 2.55 -6.18 12.24
CA LEU A 88 1.96 -4.90 12.66
C LEU A 88 1.82 -4.87 14.19
N HIS A 89 1.83 -3.67 14.78
CA HIS A 89 1.74 -3.47 16.23
C HIS A 89 2.87 -4.12 17.04
N HIS A 90 4.09 -4.11 16.49
CA HIS A 90 5.30 -4.62 17.14
C HIS A 90 6.39 -3.55 17.17
N TRP A 91 7.29 -3.60 18.16
CA TRP A 91 8.40 -2.65 18.26
C TRP A 91 9.31 -2.65 17.03
N ALA A 92 9.48 -3.81 16.39
CA ALA A 92 10.26 -3.98 15.17
C ALA A 92 9.69 -3.20 13.99
N THR A 93 8.36 -3.04 13.91
CA THR A 93 7.69 -2.15 12.95
C THR A 93 8.09 -0.71 13.18
N THR A 94 7.98 -0.25 14.44
CA THR A 94 8.36 1.13 14.81
C THR A 94 9.83 1.41 14.49
N ALA A 95 10.73 0.47 14.76
CA ALA A 95 12.14 0.59 14.47
C ALA A 95 12.42 0.77 12.97
N GLN A 96 11.77 -0.01 12.11
CA GLN A 96 11.97 0.05 10.66
C GLN A 96 11.27 1.24 10.01
N VAL A 97 10.01 1.52 10.40
CA VAL A 97 9.22 2.63 9.84
C VAL A 97 9.82 3.99 10.20
N GLY A 98 10.47 4.11 11.35
CA GLY A 98 11.17 5.33 11.78
C GLY A 98 12.48 5.63 11.03
N MET A 99 12.97 4.70 10.21
CA MET A 99 14.23 4.80 9.47
C MET A 99 14.02 5.09 7.97
N SER A 100 15.10 5.14 7.22
CA SER A 100 15.06 5.36 5.76
C SER A 100 14.20 4.32 5.00
N ILE A 101 14.09 3.12 5.52
CA ILE A 101 13.21 2.06 5.01
C ILE A 101 11.76 2.56 4.96
N GLY A 102 11.24 3.02 6.11
CA GLY A 102 9.89 3.56 6.20
C GLY A 102 9.70 4.83 5.37
N GLN A 103 10.71 5.71 5.34
CA GLN A 103 10.69 6.91 4.52
C GLN A 103 10.56 6.60 3.02
N LYS A 104 11.30 5.61 2.52
CA LYS A 104 11.19 5.16 1.13
C LYS A 104 9.79 4.62 0.79
N GLY A 105 9.22 3.81 1.68
CA GLY A 105 7.84 3.33 1.54
C GLY A 105 6.81 4.46 1.56
N MET A 106 7.00 5.43 2.45
CA MET A 106 6.13 6.61 2.53
C MET A 106 6.18 7.47 1.25
N PHE A 107 7.39 7.75 0.73
CA PHE A 107 7.52 8.52 -0.51
C PHE A 107 6.92 7.79 -1.70
N TYR A 108 7.15 6.48 -1.82
CA TYR A 108 6.53 5.67 -2.85
C TYR A 108 5.00 5.72 -2.77
N ALA A 109 4.43 5.55 -1.58
CA ALA A 109 2.99 5.65 -1.37
C ALA A 109 2.45 7.04 -1.74
N ALA A 110 3.14 8.11 -1.36
CA ALA A 110 2.75 9.48 -1.69
C ALA A 110 2.75 9.73 -3.19
N GLU A 111 3.76 9.25 -3.92
CA GLU A 111 3.86 9.36 -5.37
C GLU A 111 2.72 8.59 -6.07
N CYS A 112 2.47 7.34 -5.65
CA CYS A 112 1.35 6.54 -6.16
C CYS A 112 -0.01 7.22 -5.94
N MET A 113 -0.21 7.80 -4.76
CA MET A 113 -1.43 8.53 -4.43
C MET A 113 -1.57 9.80 -5.26
N ALA A 114 -0.50 10.54 -5.46
CA ALA A 114 -0.51 11.78 -6.25
C ALA A 114 -0.84 11.49 -7.72
N GLU A 115 -0.21 10.47 -8.33
CA GLU A 115 -0.48 10.09 -9.71
C GLU A 115 -1.92 9.57 -9.89
N GLY A 116 -2.39 8.72 -8.99
CA GLY A 116 -3.78 8.26 -9.02
C GLY A 116 -4.79 9.41 -8.86
N ALA A 117 -4.54 10.32 -7.92
CA ALA A 117 -5.38 11.52 -7.75
C ALA A 117 -5.35 12.42 -8.97
N TRP A 118 -4.20 12.56 -9.63
CA TRP A 118 -4.07 13.31 -10.88
C TRP A 118 -4.95 12.74 -11.99
N GLN A 119 -5.05 11.40 -12.11
CA GLN A 119 -5.98 10.77 -13.05
C GLN A 119 -7.43 11.17 -12.77
N LEU A 120 -7.84 11.18 -11.49
CA LEU A 120 -9.22 11.52 -11.12
C LEU A 120 -9.56 13.01 -11.40
N VAL A 121 -8.59 13.91 -11.22
CA VAL A 121 -8.78 15.36 -11.46
C VAL A 121 -8.80 15.68 -12.95
N THR A 122 -7.94 15.01 -13.74
CA THR A 122 -7.78 15.32 -15.17
C THR A 122 -8.70 14.51 -16.08
N LYS A 123 -9.29 13.42 -15.57
CA LYS A 123 -10.17 12.51 -16.33
C LYS A 123 -11.48 12.31 -15.57
N PRO A 124 -12.44 13.26 -15.68
CA PRO A 124 -13.72 13.18 -14.97
C PRO A 124 -14.51 11.89 -15.22
N GLU A 125 -14.30 11.25 -16.37
CA GLU A 125 -14.93 9.97 -16.72
C GLU A 125 -14.57 8.85 -15.74
N ILE A 126 -13.33 8.82 -15.22
CA ILE A 126 -12.89 7.84 -14.21
C ILE A 126 -13.65 8.07 -12.90
N LEU A 127 -13.70 9.31 -12.46
CA LEU A 127 -14.43 9.67 -11.24
C LEU A 127 -15.92 9.32 -11.34
N ASN A 128 -16.54 9.62 -12.49
CA ASN A 128 -17.94 9.28 -12.74
C ASN A 128 -18.15 7.75 -12.71
N ALA A 129 -17.27 6.99 -13.36
CA ALA A 129 -17.34 5.54 -13.35
C ALA A 129 -17.19 4.94 -11.93
N ALA A 130 -16.30 5.50 -11.11
CA ALA A 130 -16.14 5.10 -9.72
C ALA A 130 -17.41 5.37 -8.89
N TRP A 131 -18.07 6.49 -9.11
CA TRP A 131 -19.37 6.79 -8.48
C TRP A 131 -20.49 5.89 -8.98
N ASP A 132 -20.51 5.55 -10.27
CA ASP A 132 -21.52 4.64 -10.84
C ASP A 132 -21.37 3.22 -10.30
N GLU A 133 -20.13 2.75 -10.10
CA GLU A 133 -19.88 1.47 -9.43
C GLU A 133 -20.34 1.53 -7.97
N PHE A 134 -19.98 2.58 -7.25
CA PHE A 134 -20.34 2.77 -5.84
C PHE A 134 -21.85 2.67 -5.62
N ARG A 135 -22.65 3.38 -6.45
CA ARG A 135 -24.12 3.37 -6.36
C ARG A 135 -24.76 2.02 -6.67
N LYS A 136 -24.10 1.18 -7.49
CA LYS A 136 -24.61 -0.15 -7.81
C LYS A 136 -24.40 -1.16 -6.67
N THR A 137 -23.52 -0.85 -5.72
CA THR A 137 -23.21 -1.72 -4.58
C THR A 137 -23.97 -1.29 -3.30
N GLU A 138 -24.83 -0.29 -3.38
CA GLU A 138 -25.80 0.07 -2.33
C GLU A 138 -27.03 -0.88 -2.38
#